data_10ac0f2c7c245c108ab5caf8e7735d6d
#
_entry.id   10ac0f2c7c245c108ab5caf8e7735d6d
#
_cell.length_a   1.000
_cell.length_b   1.000
_cell.length_c   1.000
_cell.angle_alpha   90.00
_cell.angle_beta   90.00
_cell.angle_gamma   90.00
#
_symmetry.space_group_name_H-M   'P 1'
#
loop_
_entity.id
_entity.type
_entity.pdbx_description
1 polymer ?
#
loop_
_entity_poly.entity_id
_entity_poly.type
_entity_poly.pdbx_seq_one_letter_code
_entity_poly.pdbx_strand_id
1 'polypeptide(L)'
;MTDTIAALVRTVLLVALAALAASAVVAAAEKPGSVTVYVGTYTDGASRGIYRFTFDPATGATTEPVLAVQTKNPSFLALHPTGRFLYAVGEVDRFEGAKTGMVSAFAIDPKTGNLTLLNQKPSEGTGPCHLVVDRTGGNVLVANYGGGTVAVLPIEADGRLKAASSVRAHEGTGPNKSRQEKPHAHGIYLDAAERFAFSPDLGADRVFVYRFDAAKGTLEPHGAAPLAPGSGPRHGAFHPTGKYFYAINELLSTVTAFSYDAEKGALASLQTVTTLPAGFSGTSSTAEVAVSPDGRFVYGSNRGDDSLAVFRVDAATGRLAAAGRVGVGGRTPRHFAIDPTGRFILAAHQDSGTIAVLRLDSKTGMPALVGSPVKVDKAVCLLPAPAR
;
A
#
# COMPACT_ATOMS: atom_id res chain seq x y z
N MET A 1 -3.72 40.06 -61.28
CA MET A 1 -4.75 39.53 -60.30
C MET A 1 -4.76 38.00 -60.21
N THR A 2 -3.99 37.28 -61.00
CA THR A 2 -3.92 35.80 -61.01
C THR A 2 -2.88 35.21 -60.05
N ASP A 3 -1.84 35.95 -59.63
CA ASP A 3 -0.75 35.44 -58.79
C ASP A 3 -1.03 35.52 -57.27
N THR A 4 -1.97 36.40 -56.88
CA THR A 4 -2.31 36.57 -55.44
C THR A 4 -3.25 35.48 -54.91
N ILE A 5 -4.04 34.83 -55.78
CA ILE A 5 -4.97 33.75 -55.42
C ILE A 5 -4.23 32.44 -55.26
N ALA A 6 -3.16 32.19 -56.03
CA ALA A 6 -2.37 30.96 -55.97
C ALA A 6 -1.53 30.89 -54.68
N ALA A 7 -1.08 32.03 -54.13
CA ALA A 7 -0.36 32.09 -52.88
C ALA A 7 -1.25 31.83 -51.64
N LEU A 8 -2.52 32.32 -51.70
CA LEU A 8 -3.48 32.11 -50.59
C LEU A 8 -3.93 30.66 -50.43
N VAL A 9 -4.11 29.97 -51.58
CA VAL A 9 -4.55 28.53 -51.57
C VAL A 9 -3.42 27.62 -51.10
N ARG A 10 -2.15 27.92 -51.36
CA ARG A 10 -1.02 27.14 -50.86
C ARG A 10 -0.81 27.32 -49.34
N THR A 11 -1.06 28.50 -48.78
CA THR A 11 -0.91 28.76 -47.33
C THR A 11 -2.04 28.11 -46.53
N VAL A 12 -3.25 28.05 -47.05
CA VAL A 12 -4.40 27.37 -46.40
C VAL A 12 -4.25 25.84 -46.43
N LEU A 13 -3.67 25.25 -47.46
CA LEU A 13 -3.42 23.81 -47.54
C LEU A 13 -2.30 23.34 -46.61
N LEU A 14 -1.28 24.19 -46.35
CA LEU A 14 -0.19 23.87 -45.43
C LEU A 14 -0.58 23.98 -43.94
N VAL A 15 -1.54 24.84 -43.60
CA VAL A 15 -2.07 24.95 -42.23
C VAL A 15 -3.06 23.82 -41.92
N ALA A 16 -3.77 23.29 -42.92
CA ALA A 16 -4.68 22.18 -42.73
C ALA A 16 -4.01 20.80 -42.58
N LEU A 17 -2.76 20.63 -43.05
CA LEU A 17 -1.98 19.39 -42.85
C LEU A 17 -1.20 19.35 -41.53
N ALA A 18 -1.02 20.47 -40.84
CA ALA A 18 -0.33 20.52 -39.54
C ALA A 18 -1.24 20.24 -38.34
N ALA A 19 -2.56 20.16 -38.50
CA ALA A 19 -3.53 19.98 -37.42
C ALA A 19 -4.01 18.52 -37.23
N LEU A 20 -3.49 17.54 -37.96
CA LEU A 20 -3.92 16.11 -37.89
C LEU A 20 -2.83 15.15 -37.40
N ALA A 21 -1.80 15.64 -36.73
CA ALA A 21 -0.94 14.79 -35.88
C ALA A 21 -1.51 14.73 -34.46
N ALA A 22 -2.79 14.40 -34.32
CA ALA A 22 -3.30 13.88 -33.07
C ALA A 22 -2.67 12.51 -32.87
N SER A 23 -1.65 12.45 -32.03
CA SER A 23 -1.02 11.21 -31.56
C SER A 23 -2.11 10.30 -31.00
N ALA A 24 -2.62 9.38 -31.78
CA ALA A 24 -3.33 8.23 -31.27
C ALA A 24 -2.31 7.44 -30.45
N VAL A 25 -2.32 7.65 -29.14
CA VAL A 25 -1.72 6.70 -28.19
C VAL A 25 -2.53 5.42 -28.37
N VAL A 26 -2.07 4.56 -29.27
CA VAL A 26 -2.58 3.20 -29.38
C VAL A 26 -2.27 2.56 -28.03
N ALA A 27 -3.30 2.43 -27.20
CA ALA A 27 -3.20 1.61 -25.99
C ALA A 27 -2.81 0.20 -26.47
N ALA A 28 -1.58 -0.20 -26.19
CA ALA A 28 -1.13 -1.55 -26.50
C ALA A 28 -2.11 -2.52 -25.84
N ALA A 29 -2.69 -3.42 -26.61
CA ALA A 29 -3.60 -4.44 -26.10
C ALA A 29 -2.89 -5.21 -24.98
N GLU A 30 -3.53 -5.30 -23.82
CA GLU A 30 -2.98 -6.03 -22.66
C GLU A 30 -2.75 -7.49 -23.08
N LYS A 31 -1.53 -8.00 -22.82
CA LYS A 31 -1.21 -9.40 -23.07
C LYS A 31 -2.03 -10.27 -22.09
N PRO A 32 -2.57 -11.43 -22.52
CA PRO A 32 -3.23 -12.36 -21.61
C PRO A 32 -2.32 -12.71 -20.42
N GLY A 33 -2.86 -12.58 -19.19
CA GLY A 33 -2.12 -12.84 -17.94
C GLY A 33 -1.34 -11.65 -17.37
N SER A 34 -1.36 -10.46 -18.01
CA SER A 34 -0.78 -9.25 -17.44
C SER A 34 -1.62 -8.73 -16.26
N VAL A 35 -0.96 -8.04 -15.33
CA VAL A 35 -1.53 -7.50 -14.10
C VAL A 35 -1.52 -5.98 -14.18
N THR A 36 -2.66 -5.33 -13.95
CA THR A 36 -2.70 -3.87 -13.74
C THR A 36 -2.18 -3.57 -12.33
N VAL A 37 -1.19 -2.69 -12.23
CA VAL A 37 -0.68 -2.19 -10.95
C VAL A 37 -1.13 -0.75 -10.76
N TYR A 38 -1.96 -0.50 -9.74
CA TYR A 38 -2.29 0.85 -9.31
C TYR A 38 -1.23 1.37 -8.35
N VAL A 39 -0.90 2.66 -8.49
CA VAL A 39 0.15 3.32 -7.72
C VAL A 39 -0.45 4.48 -6.94
N GLY A 40 -0.44 4.37 -5.62
CA GLY A 40 -0.75 5.46 -4.71
C GLY A 40 0.46 6.37 -4.52
N THR A 41 0.21 7.67 -4.38
CA THR A 41 1.27 8.68 -4.33
C THR A 41 0.97 9.75 -3.29
N TYR A 42 2.00 10.48 -2.86
CA TYR A 42 1.81 11.84 -2.35
C TYR A 42 1.75 12.82 -3.52
N THR A 43 1.01 13.92 -3.32
CA THR A 43 0.76 14.94 -4.37
C THR A 43 1.36 16.30 -4.01
N ASP A 44 2.43 16.29 -3.23
CA ASP A 44 3.23 17.46 -2.86
C ASP A 44 4.41 17.71 -3.83
N GLY A 45 4.55 16.87 -4.86
CA GLY A 45 5.52 16.95 -5.95
C GLY A 45 4.84 17.09 -7.32
N ALA A 46 5.38 16.39 -8.31
CA ALA A 46 4.83 16.38 -9.68
C ALA A 46 3.66 15.41 -9.83
N SER A 47 3.45 14.50 -8.87
CA SER A 47 2.32 13.57 -8.88
C SER A 47 0.98 14.29 -8.68
N ARG A 48 -0.07 13.80 -9.33
CA ARG A 48 -1.42 14.36 -9.30
C ARG A 48 -2.49 13.41 -8.75
N GLY A 49 -2.10 12.20 -8.34
CA GLY A 49 -3.10 11.25 -7.85
C GLY A 49 -2.71 9.78 -8.03
N ILE A 50 -3.65 8.93 -8.40
CA ILE A 50 -3.43 7.51 -8.61
C ILE A 50 -2.97 7.28 -10.05
N TYR A 51 -1.86 6.58 -10.21
CA TYR A 51 -1.35 6.12 -11.52
C TYR A 51 -1.62 4.63 -11.69
N ARG A 52 -1.46 4.12 -12.90
CA ARG A 52 -1.47 2.70 -13.23
C ARG A 52 -0.50 2.37 -14.35
N PHE A 53 0.01 1.17 -14.33
CA PHE A 53 0.78 0.56 -15.42
C PHE A 53 0.47 -0.94 -15.48
N THR A 54 0.82 -1.58 -16.59
CA THR A 54 0.68 -3.04 -16.74
C THR A 54 2.01 -3.72 -16.40
N PHE A 55 1.94 -4.80 -15.65
CA PHE A 55 3.05 -5.66 -15.27
C PHE A 55 2.82 -7.07 -15.86
N ASP A 56 3.85 -7.61 -16.52
CA ASP A 56 3.84 -8.98 -17.06
C ASP A 56 4.53 -9.91 -16.02
N PRO A 57 3.79 -10.75 -15.28
CA PRO A 57 4.35 -11.63 -14.27
C PRO A 57 5.15 -12.81 -14.86
N ALA A 58 5.15 -13.01 -16.17
CA ALA A 58 5.98 -14.01 -16.84
C ALA A 58 7.43 -13.52 -17.03
N THR A 59 7.57 -12.25 -17.36
CA THR A 59 8.86 -11.65 -17.77
C THR A 59 9.39 -10.61 -16.79
N GLY A 60 8.52 -9.96 -16.02
CA GLY A 60 8.83 -8.78 -15.20
C GLY A 60 8.74 -7.47 -15.98
N ALA A 61 8.31 -7.49 -17.24
CA ALA A 61 8.19 -6.30 -18.07
C ALA A 61 7.04 -5.40 -17.58
N THR A 62 7.22 -4.09 -17.77
CA THR A 62 6.24 -3.06 -17.40
C THR A 62 5.95 -2.14 -18.57
N THR A 63 4.76 -1.55 -18.58
CA THR A 63 4.44 -0.44 -19.50
C THR A 63 4.74 0.91 -18.83
N GLU A 64 4.73 1.98 -19.64
CA GLU A 64 4.76 3.35 -19.11
C GLU A 64 3.54 3.61 -18.23
N PRO A 65 3.71 4.33 -17.10
CA PRO A 65 2.62 4.65 -16.21
C PRO A 65 1.73 5.75 -16.80
N VAL A 66 0.42 5.62 -16.55
CA VAL A 66 -0.57 6.64 -16.92
C VAL A 66 -1.36 7.06 -15.69
N LEU A 67 -1.78 8.33 -15.65
CA LEU A 67 -2.65 8.84 -14.60
C LEU A 67 -4.04 8.18 -14.72
N ALA A 68 -4.45 7.44 -13.69
CA ALA A 68 -5.76 6.78 -13.63
C ALA A 68 -6.85 7.75 -13.13
N VAL A 69 -6.53 8.62 -12.15
CA VAL A 69 -7.42 9.66 -11.63
C VAL A 69 -6.63 10.71 -10.85
N GLN A 70 -7.09 11.97 -10.90
CA GLN A 70 -6.59 13.02 -10.01
C GLN A 70 -7.28 12.93 -8.65
N THR A 71 -6.50 12.89 -7.58
CA THR A 71 -6.99 12.94 -6.19
C THR A 71 -5.86 13.33 -5.24
N LYS A 72 -6.21 13.84 -4.05
CA LYS A 72 -5.23 14.37 -3.10
C LYS A 72 -4.64 13.28 -2.22
N ASN A 73 -3.32 13.15 -2.21
CA ASN A 73 -2.54 12.24 -1.34
C ASN A 73 -3.14 10.83 -1.21
N PRO A 74 -3.40 10.09 -2.31
CA PRO A 74 -3.87 8.71 -2.24
C PRO A 74 -2.73 7.78 -1.83
N SER A 75 -2.25 7.91 -0.59
CA SER A 75 -1.03 7.24 -0.13
C SER A 75 -1.19 5.75 0.15
N PHE A 76 -2.43 5.25 0.27
CA PHE A 76 -2.71 3.81 0.39
C PHE A 76 -3.99 3.43 -0.37
N LEU A 77 -3.99 2.25 -0.98
CA LEU A 77 -5.03 1.76 -1.87
C LEU A 77 -5.49 0.36 -1.46
N ALA A 78 -6.78 0.06 -1.62
CA ALA A 78 -7.30 -1.29 -1.53
C ALA A 78 -8.32 -1.58 -2.64
N LEU A 79 -8.32 -2.82 -3.13
CA LEU A 79 -9.24 -3.30 -4.14
C LEU A 79 -10.46 -3.94 -3.50
N HIS A 80 -11.64 -3.66 -4.04
CA HIS A 80 -12.84 -4.42 -3.70
C HIS A 80 -12.70 -5.87 -4.20
N PRO A 81 -13.19 -6.89 -3.47
CA PRO A 81 -13.06 -8.31 -3.87
C PRO A 81 -13.59 -8.64 -5.26
N THR A 82 -14.60 -7.90 -5.75
CA THR A 82 -15.12 -8.08 -7.12
C THR A 82 -14.20 -7.48 -8.21
N GLY A 83 -13.16 -6.75 -7.83
CA GLY A 83 -12.31 -6.02 -8.77
C GLY A 83 -12.98 -4.83 -9.49
N ARG A 84 -14.23 -4.50 -9.16
CA ARG A 84 -14.99 -3.41 -9.80
C ARG A 84 -14.72 -2.04 -9.21
N PHE A 85 -14.26 -1.98 -7.96
CA PHE A 85 -14.05 -0.74 -7.21
C PHE A 85 -12.68 -0.72 -6.57
N LEU A 86 -12.16 0.49 -6.39
CA LEU A 86 -10.91 0.78 -5.67
C LEU A 86 -11.19 1.84 -4.62
N TYR A 87 -10.60 1.66 -3.44
CA TYR A 87 -10.66 2.63 -2.36
C TYR A 87 -9.28 3.18 -2.06
N ALA A 88 -9.21 4.47 -1.76
CA ALA A 88 -7.97 5.15 -1.42
C ALA A 88 -8.15 6.02 -0.18
N VAL A 89 -7.16 6.03 0.70
CA VAL A 89 -7.07 7.11 1.69
C VAL A 89 -6.75 8.42 0.97
N GLY A 90 -7.21 9.54 1.53
CA GLY A 90 -6.67 10.86 1.22
C GLY A 90 -5.95 11.35 2.48
N GLU A 91 -4.63 11.15 2.53
CA GLU A 91 -3.79 11.44 3.69
C GLU A 91 -3.64 12.95 3.88
N VAL A 92 -4.66 13.54 4.48
CA VAL A 92 -4.75 14.99 4.78
C VAL A 92 -5.26 15.20 6.20
N ASP A 93 -5.07 16.42 6.73
CA ASP A 93 -5.52 16.78 8.08
C ASP A 93 -6.87 17.49 8.09
N ARG A 94 -7.36 17.92 6.92
CA ARG A 94 -8.65 18.59 6.77
C ARG A 94 -9.38 18.12 5.52
N PHE A 95 -10.66 17.81 5.70
CA PHE A 95 -11.59 17.47 4.63
C PHE A 95 -12.94 18.16 4.89
N GLU A 96 -13.49 18.86 3.87
CA GLU A 96 -14.75 19.62 3.95
C GLU A 96 -14.85 20.54 5.19
N GLY A 97 -13.73 21.17 5.57
CA GLY A 97 -13.65 22.06 6.73
C GLY A 97 -13.44 21.37 8.09
N ALA A 98 -13.71 20.08 8.20
CA ALA A 98 -13.50 19.30 9.42
C ALA A 98 -12.02 18.86 9.59
N LYS A 99 -11.61 18.64 10.85
CA LYS A 99 -10.29 18.11 11.20
C LYS A 99 -10.28 16.57 11.06
N THR A 100 -10.24 16.11 9.82
CA THR A 100 -10.21 14.68 9.44
C THR A 100 -9.57 14.53 8.08
N GLY A 101 -9.06 13.32 7.76
CA GLY A 101 -8.78 12.94 6.38
C GLY A 101 -10.00 12.35 5.70
N MET A 102 -9.79 11.69 4.57
CA MET A 102 -10.90 11.12 3.80
C MET A 102 -10.58 9.72 3.27
N VAL A 103 -11.63 8.98 2.95
CA VAL A 103 -11.59 7.78 2.11
C VAL A 103 -12.37 8.07 0.83
N SER A 104 -11.76 7.76 -0.30
CA SER A 104 -12.34 7.94 -1.64
C SER A 104 -12.70 6.58 -2.23
N ALA A 105 -13.89 6.48 -2.81
CA ALA A 105 -14.36 5.32 -3.57
C ALA A 105 -14.32 5.61 -5.08
N PHE A 106 -13.80 4.68 -5.85
CA PHE A 106 -13.70 4.79 -7.32
C PHE A 106 -14.28 3.55 -8.00
N ALA A 107 -15.00 3.76 -9.10
CA ALA A 107 -15.31 2.70 -10.05
C ALA A 107 -14.13 2.49 -10.99
N ILE A 108 -13.83 1.24 -11.31
CA ILE A 108 -12.78 0.86 -12.25
C ILE A 108 -13.42 0.57 -13.62
N ASP A 109 -13.00 1.29 -14.64
CA ASP A 109 -13.38 0.99 -16.01
C ASP A 109 -12.77 -0.36 -16.42
N PRO A 110 -13.58 -1.36 -16.81
CA PRO A 110 -13.11 -2.71 -17.06
C PRO A 110 -12.24 -2.84 -18.33
N LYS A 111 -12.30 -1.87 -19.25
CA LYS A 111 -11.54 -1.90 -20.51
C LYS A 111 -10.20 -1.18 -20.38
N THR A 112 -10.19 -0.06 -19.64
CA THR A 112 -9.03 0.82 -19.58
C THR A 112 -8.31 0.77 -18.24
N GLY A 113 -8.96 0.30 -17.16
CA GLY A 113 -8.44 0.38 -15.80
C GLY A 113 -8.45 1.80 -15.22
N ASN A 114 -9.02 2.78 -15.94
CA ASN A 114 -9.16 4.14 -15.41
C ASN A 114 -10.18 4.20 -14.28
N LEU A 115 -10.02 5.20 -13.40
CA LEU A 115 -10.81 5.35 -12.21
C LEU A 115 -11.78 6.52 -12.34
N THR A 116 -13.04 6.30 -11.93
CA THR A 116 -14.06 7.36 -11.83
C THR A 116 -14.46 7.49 -10.37
N LEU A 117 -14.35 8.71 -9.81
CA LEU A 117 -14.74 8.99 -8.44
C LEU A 117 -16.24 8.74 -8.25
N LEU A 118 -16.60 7.93 -7.26
CA LEU A 118 -17.98 7.68 -6.85
C LEU A 118 -18.42 8.64 -5.74
N ASN A 119 -17.65 8.65 -4.65
CA ASN A 119 -17.83 9.59 -3.54
C ASN A 119 -16.59 9.60 -2.63
N GLN A 120 -16.63 10.50 -1.65
CA GLN A 120 -15.64 10.61 -0.57
C GLN A 120 -16.38 10.71 0.76
N LYS A 121 -15.76 10.16 1.82
CA LYS A 121 -16.26 10.25 3.20
C LYS A 121 -15.13 10.57 4.16
N PRO A 122 -15.41 11.28 5.28
CA PRO A 122 -14.46 11.46 6.36
C PRO A 122 -13.91 10.12 6.84
N SER A 123 -12.60 10.06 7.11
CA SER A 123 -11.95 8.87 7.70
C SER A 123 -12.04 8.82 9.23
N GLU A 124 -12.66 9.82 9.84
CA GLU A 124 -12.85 9.97 11.29
C GLU A 124 -11.54 10.12 12.08
N GLY A 125 -10.54 10.68 11.43
CA GLY A 125 -9.23 11.01 12.01
C GLY A 125 -8.34 11.71 11.00
N THR A 126 -7.32 12.43 11.45
CA THR A 126 -6.36 13.09 10.55
C THR A 126 -5.32 12.10 10.04
N GLY A 127 -4.78 12.36 8.85
CA GLY A 127 -3.71 11.58 8.26
C GLY A 127 -4.03 10.08 8.13
N PRO A 128 -5.16 9.66 7.45
CA PRO A 128 -5.39 8.25 7.17
C PRO A 128 -4.27 7.73 6.25
N CYS A 129 -3.63 6.62 6.66
CA CYS A 129 -2.41 6.13 6.00
C CYS A 129 -2.49 4.66 5.55
N HIS A 130 -3.52 3.94 5.95
CA HIS A 130 -3.72 2.55 5.59
C HIS A 130 -5.21 2.19 5.58
N LEU A 131 -5.62 1.31 4.66
CA LEU A 131 -6.98 0.78 4.63
C LEU A 131 -7.00 -0.66 4.07
N VAL A 132 -8.05 -1.40 4.43
CA VAL A 132 -8.38 -2.70 3.85
C VAL A 132 -9.87 -2.77 3.52
N VAL A 133 -10.24 -3.64 2.59
CA VAL A 133 -11.64 -4.01 2.32
C VAL A 133 -11.86 -5.44 2.83
N ASP A 134 -12.96 -5.69 3.51
CA ASP A 134 -13.31 -7.05 3.95
C ASP A 134 -13.64 -7.95 2.76
N ARG A 135 -13.56 -9.27 2.94
CA ARG A 135 -13.80 -10.25 1.85
C ARG A 135 -15.22 -10.25 1.32
N THR A 136 -16.18 -9.79 2.10
CA THR A 136 -17.56 -9.63 1.65
C THR A 136 -17.72 -8.44 0.71
N GLY A 137 -16.77 -7.49 0.75
CA GLY A 137 -16.86 -6.20 0.06
C GLY A 137 -17.88 -5.28 0.74
N GLY A 138 -18.27 -5.55 1.97
CA GLY A 138 -19.25 -4.76 2.72
C GLY A 138 -18.68 -3.57 3.46
N ASN A 139 -17.36 -3.56 3.74
CA ASN A 139 -16.75 -2.53 4.59
C ASN A 139 -15.33 -2.17 4.15
N VAL A 140 -14.99 -0.88 4.28
CA VAL A 140 -13.61 -0.39 4.34
C VAL A 140 -13.26 -0.17 5.80
N LEU A 141 -12.12 -0.69 6.23
CA LEU A 141 -11.52 -0.37 7.52
C LEU A 141 -10.31 0.55 7.26
N VAL A 142 -10.18 1.64 8.02
CA VAL A 142 -9.13 2.65 7.84
C VAL A 142 -8.39 2.93 9.14
N ALA A 143 -7.07 3.14 9.06
CA ALA A 143 -6.22 3.58 10.16
C ALA A 143 -5.77 5.03 9.91
N ASN A 144 -5.93 5.89 10.91
CA ASN A 144 -5.62 7.31 10.89
C ASN A 144 -4.40 7.60 11.75
N TYR A 145 -3.25 7.82 11.12
CA TYR A 145 -1.98 8.06 11.81
C TYR A 145 -2.03 9.32 12.68
N GLY A 146 -2.41 10.44 12.08
CA GLY A 146 -2.49 11.72 12.78
C GLY A 146 -3.57 11.76 13.87
N GLY A 147 -4.66 11.03 13.67
CA GLY A 147 -5.77 10.92 14.61
C GLY A 147 -5.55 9.94 15.76
N GLY A 148 -4.73 8.90 15.55
CA GLY A 148 -4.63 7.75 16.47
C GLY A 148 -5.94 6.97 16.57
N THR A 149 -6.68 6.86 15.47
CA THR A 149 -8.00 6.21 15.41
C THR A 149 -8.05 5.15 14.31
N VAL A 150 -8.97 4.21 14.46
CA VAL A 150 -9.42 3.33 13.37
C VAL A 150 -10.92 3.48 13.16
N ALA A 151 -11.37 3.35 11.92
CA ALA A 151 -12.79 3.48 11.59
C ALA A 151 -13.23 2.42 10.57
N VAL A 152 -14.55 2.14 10.54
CA VAL A 152 -15.19 1.28 9.54
C VAL A 152 -16.20 2.11 8.77
N LEU A 153 -16.09 2.08 7.44
CA LEU A 153 -17.03 2.73 6.52
C LEU A 153 -17.72 1.65 5.68
N PRO A 154 -19.04 1.43 5.87
CA PRO A 154 -19.78 0.47 5.06
C PRO A 154 -19.80 0.85 3.57
N ILE A 155 -19.81 -0.16 2.71
CA ILE A 155 -19.86 -0.03 1.25
C ILE A 155 -21.29 -0.32 0.77
N GLU A 156 -21.80 0.51 -0.13
CA GLU A 156 -23.07 0.29 -0.81
C GLU A 156 -22.90 -0.64 -2.03
N ALA A 157 -23.99 -1.22 -2.51
CA ALA A 157 -23.97 -2.16 -3.64
C ALA A 157 -23.38 -1.57 -4.93
N ASP A 158 -23.42 -0.25 -5.09
CA ASP A 158 -22.83 0.48 -6.21
C ASP A 158 -21.36 0.90 -5.99
N GLY A 159 -20.76 0.49 -4.86
CA GLY A 159 -19.38 0.77 -4.47
C GLY A 159 -19.16 2.07 -3.71
N ARG A 160 -20.22 2.89 -3.47
CA ARG A 160 -20.11 4.11 -2.68
C ARG A 160 -19.89 3.80 -1.20
N LEU A 161 -19.21 4.72 -0.52
CA LEU A 161 -19.02 4.67 0.93
C LEU A 161 -20.19 5.31 1.66
N LYS A 162 -20.63 4.71 2.75
CA LYS A 162 -21.47 5.35 3.77
C LYS A 162 -20.61 6.11 4.78
N ALA A 163 -21.27 6.89 5.65
CA ALA A 163 -20.63 7.44 6.84
C ALA A 163 -20.11 6.30 7.73
N ALA A 164 -19.08 6.58 8.52
CA ALA A 164 -18.50 5.57 9.40
C ALA A 164 -19.54 5.00 10.37
N SER A 165 -19.58 3.68 10.48
CA SER A 165 -20.44 2.93 11.40
C SER A 165 -19.78 2.63 12.73
N SER A 166 -18.44 2.71 12.78
CA SER A 166 -17.65 2.46 13.98
C SER A 166 -16.37 3.28 13.95
N VAL A 167 -16.03 3.90 15.07
CA VAL A 167 -14.77 4.63 15.28
C VAL A 167 -14.19 4.23 16.62
N ARG A 168 -12.88 3.92 16.67
CA ARG A 168 -12.17 3.60 17.91
C ARG A 168 -10.90 4.42 18.01
N ALA A 169 -10.76 5.13 19.11
CA ALA A 169 -9.52 5.84 19.45
C ALA A 169 -8.58 4.87 20.18
N HIS A 170 -7.30 4.94 19.86
CA HIS A 170 -6.25 4.26 20.60
C HIS A 170 -5.81 5.10 21.80
N GLU A 171 -5.21 4.45 22.77
CA GLU A 171 -4.65 5.06 23.96
C GLU A 171 -3.20 4.59 24.20
N GLY A 172 -2.38 5.45 24.76
CA GLY A 172 -0.99 5.15 25.11
C GLY A 172 0.00 6.12 24.51
N THR A 173 1.24 6.00 24.94
CA THR A 173 2.40 6.77 24.49
C THR A 173 3.63 5.88 24.55
N GLY A 174 4.73 6.30 23.89
CA GLY A 174 6.03 5.62 23.97
C GLY A 174 7.15 6.56 24.44
N PRO A 175 8.39 6.04 24.50
CA PRO A 175 9.55 6.80 24.98
C PRO A 175 10.03 7.88 24.01
N ASN A 176 9.78 7.75 22.72
CA ASN A 176 10.18 8.73 21.70
C ASN A 176 9.20 9.91 21.68
N LYS A 177 9.57 11.00 22.38
CA LYS A 177 8.67 12.16 22.57
C LYS A 177 8.30 12.90 21.30
N SER A 178 9.04 12.76 20.21
CA SER A 178 8.75 13.40 18.92
C SER A 178 7.88 12.53 18.00
N ARG A 179 7.76 11.23 18.27
CA ARG A 179 7.06 10.27 17.40
C ARG A 179 6.03 9.42 18.14
N GLN A 180 6.03 9.47 19.49
CA GLN A 180 5.18 8.64 20.34
C GLN A 180 4.55 9.46 21.49
N GLU A 181 4.31 10.75 21.24
CA GLU A 181 3.65 11.67 22.18
C GLU A 181 2.17 11.31 22.40
N LYS A 182 1.58 10.59 21.47
CA LYS A 182 0.21 10.08 21.47
C LYS A 182 0.10 8.85 20.56
N PRO A 183 -1.04 8.17 20.49
CA PRO A 183 -1.25 7.09 19.54
C PRO A 183 -1.15 7.55 18.08
N HIS A 184 -0.61 6.66 17.25
CA HIS A 184 -0.47 6.80 15.81
C HIS A 184 -0.82 5.47 15.12
N ALA A 185 -2.11 5.20 14.90
CA ALA A 185 -2.58 4.01 14.20
C ALA A 185 -2.03 3.99 12.77
N HIS A 186 -1.11 3.05 12.47
CA HIS A 186 -0.41 3.08 11.19
C HIS A 186 -0.84 1.95 10.22
N GLY A 187 -1.63 1.01 10.68
CA GLY A 187 -2.16 -0.07 9.85
C GLY A 187 -3.43 -0.65 10.43
N ILE A 188 -4.21 -1.35 9.60
CA ILE A 188 -5.34 -2.16 10.02
C ILE A 188 -5.43 -3.40 9.13
N TYR A 189 -5.59 -4.58 9.72
CA TYR A 189 -5.53 -5.88 9.05
C TYR A 189 -6.62 -6.78 9.59
N LEU A 190 -7.19 -7.63 8.75
CA LEU A 190 -8.15 -8.64 9.16
C LEU A 190 -7.49 -10.02 9.20
N ASP A 191 -7.86 -10.85 10.15
CA ASP A 191 -7.46 -12.26 10.14
C ASP A 191 -8.17 -13.03 9.01
N ALA A 192 -7.71 -14.24 8.72
CA ALA A 192 -8.25 -15.04 7.62
C ALA A 192 -9.76 -15.37 7.77
N ALA A 193 -10.29 -15.39 8.98
CA ALA A 193 -11.72 -15.60 9.25
C ALA A 193 -12.51 -14.29 9.33
N GLU A 194 -11.82 -13.14 9.32
CA GLU A 194 -12.39 -11.79 9.48
C GLU A 194 -13.23 -11.61 10.75
N ARG A 195 -12.85 -12.34 11.80
CA ARG A 195 -13.44 -12.19 13.13
C ARG A 195 -12.73 -11.16 13.97
N PHE A 196 -11.46 -10.88 13.64
CA PHE A 196 -10.62 -9.95 14.37
C PHE A 196 -9.90 -8.98 13.43
N ALA A 197 -9.81 -7.72 13.87
CA ALA A 197 -9.00 -6.69 13.22
C ALA A 197 -7.80 -6.34 14.11
N PHE A 198 -6.63 -6.13 13.48
CA PHE A 198 -5.35 -5.86 14.12
C PHE A 198 -4.83 -4.50 13.66
N SER A 199 -4.54 -3.61 14.60
CA SER A 199 -4.02 -2.29 14.28
C SER A 199 -2.71 -2.03 14.98
N PRO A 200 -1.55 -2.13 14.27
CA PRO A 200 -0.28 -1.63 14.76
C PRO A 200 -0.36 -0.12 15.02
N ASP A 201 0.06 0.30 16.20
CA ASP A 201 0.10 1.71 16.59
C ASP A 201 1.53 2.12 16.96
N LEU A 202 2.10 2.98 16.12
CA LEU A 202 3.49 3.45 16.26
C LEU A 202 3.70 4.23 17.57
N GLY A 203 2.71 5.03 17.96
CA GLY A 203 2.80 5.89 19.13
C GLY A 203 2.67 5.14 20.45
N ALA A 204 1.89 4.05 20.45
CA ALA A 204 1.57 3.30 21.67
C ALA A 204 2.42 2.04 21.90
N ASP A 205 3.33 1.69 20.98
CA ASP A 205 4.12 0.45 20.99
C ASP A 205 3.25 -0.82 21.18
N ARG A 206 2.11 -0.89 20.44
CA ARG A 206 1.15 -1.98 20.54
C ARG A 206 0.56 -2.36 19.20
N VAL A 207 0.11 -3.60 19.10
CA VAL A 207 -0.88 -4.02 18.09
C VAL A 207 -2.21 -4.15 18.81
N PHE A 208 -3.13 -3.19 18.57
CA PHE A 208 -4.49 -3.26 19.11
C PHE A 208 -5.30 -4.32 18.38
N VAL A 209 -6.17 -5.01 19.10
CA VAL A 209 -7.02 -6.09 18.58
C VAL A 209 -8.49 -5.77 18.85
N TYR A 210 -9.31 -5.93 17.83
CA TYR A 210 -10.75 -5.72 17.87
C TYR A 210 -11.49 -6.97 17.41
N ARG A 211 -12.66 -7.24 17.97
CA ARG A 211 -13.65 -8.10 17.33
C ARG A 211 -14.30 -7.33 16.19
N PHE A 212 -14.33 -7.92 15.02
CA PHE A 212 -14.95 -7.32 13.85
C PHE A 212 -16.27 -8.02 13.53
N ASP A 213 -17.37 -7.28 13.46
CA ASP A 213 -18.68 -7.75 12.99
C ASP A 213 -18.91 -7.15 11.60
N ALA A 214 -18.62 -7.93 10.55
CA ALA A 214 -18.76 -7.48 9.16
C ALA A 214 -20.20 -7.10 8.79
N ALA A 215 -21.20 -7.76 9.36
CA ALA A 215 -22.61 -7.49 9.05
C ALA A 215 -23.08 -6.15 9.61
N LYS A 216 -22.56 -5.74 10.77
CA LYS A 216 -22.87 -4.47 11.41
C LYS A 216 -21.86 -3.35 11.04
N GLY A 217 -20.70 -3.72 10.50
CA GLY A 217 -19.60 -2.81 10.26
C GLY A 217 -19.05 -2.25 11.58
N THR A 218 -18.87 -3.07 12.62
CA THR A 218 -18.43 -2.59 13.94
C THR A 218 -17.13 -3.23 14.41
N LEU A 219 -16.34 -2.43 15.16
CA LEU A 219 -15.14 -2.86 15.87
C LEU A 219 -15.41 -2.78 17.38
N GLU A 220 -15.23 -3.88 18.10
CA GLU A 220 -15.31 -3.91 19.56
C GLU A 220 -13.91 -4.18 20.14
N PRO A 221 -13.41 -3.36 21.09
CA PRO A 221 -12.12 -3.59 21.73
C PRO A 221 -12.03 -5.02 22.29
N HIS A 222 -10.91 -5.69 21.99
CA HIS A 222 -10.72 -7.07 22.42
C HIS A 222 -9.44 -7.27 23.24
N GLY A 223 -8.37 -6.57 22.87
CA GLY A 223 -7.08 -6.63 23.56
C GLY A 223 -5.99 -5.87 22.82
N ALA A 224 -4.76 -6.08 23.26
CA ALA A 224 -3.60 -5.56 22.56
C ALA A 224 -2.37 -6.44 22.85
N ALA A 225 -1.48 -6.57 21.87
CA ALA A 225 -0.17 -7.18 22.03
C ALA A 225 0.89 -6.08 22.19
N PRO A 226 1.61 -6.02 23.32
CA PRO A 226 2.67 -5.04 23.52
C PRO A 226 3.93 -5.40 22.74
N LEU A 227 4.69 -4.37 22.36
CA LEU A 227 6.04 -4.47 21.83
C LEU A 227 7.04 -3.81 22.78
N ALA A 228 8.33 -3.99 22.52
CA ALA A 228 9.36 -3.31 23.29
C ALA A 228 9.21 -1.79 23.18
N PRO A 229 9.42 -1.02 24.25
CA PRO A 229 9.32 0.44 24.23
C PRO A 229 10.21 1.06 23.15
N GLY A 230 9.66 1.98 22.36
CA GLY A 230 10.35 2.64 21.25
C GLY A 230 10.34 1.85 19.93
N SER A 231 9.67 0.71 19.87
CA SER A 231 9.57 -0.09 18.62
C SER A 231 8.88 0.66 17.49
N GLY A 232 7.76 1.30 17.77
CA GLY A 232 6.94 1.99 16.77
C GLY A 232 6.40 1.04 15.71
N PRO A 233 5.51 0.06 16.06
CA PRO A 233 4.95 -0.85 15.07
C PRO A 233 4.14 -0.09 14.03
N ARG A 234 4.40 -0.43 12.75
CA ARG A 234 3.90 0.32 11.60
C ARG A 234 2.92 -0.50 10.77
N HIS A 235 3.39 -1.48 10.05
CA HIS A 235 2.62 -2.38 9.23
C HIS A 235 2.73 -3.82 9.75
N GLY A 236 1.86 -4.70 9.23
CA GLY A 236 1.83 -6.09 9.60
C GLY A 236 1.43 -7.01 8.46
N ALA A 237 1.80 -8.28 8.56
CA ALA A 237 1.43 -9.29 7.60
C ALA A 237 1.12 -10.62 8.30
N PHE A 238 -0.02 -11.23 7.96
CA PHE A 238 -0.32 -12.59 8.37
C PHE A 238 0.46 -13.59 7.51
N HIS A 239 0.95 -14.64 8.14
CA HIS A 239 1.44 -15.81 7.43
C HIS A 239 0.28 -16.52 6.73
N PRO A 240 0.43 -17.08 5.50
CA PRO A 240 -0.64 -17.74 4.76
C PRO A 240 -1.34 -18.88 5.52
N THR A 241 -0.65 -19.53 6.46
CA THR A 241 -1.28 -20.56 7.33
C THR A 241 -2.22 -19.99 8.38
N GLY A 242 -2.27 -18.66 8.58
CA GLY A 242 -3.05 -18.03 9.63
C GLY A 242 -2.53 -18.25 11.06
N LYS A 243 -1.33 -18.85 11.24
CA LYS A 243 -0.77 -19.17 12.57
C LYS A 243 0.16 -18.10 13.13
N TYR A 244 0.66 -17.20 12.28
CA TYR A 244 1.65 -16.20 12.65
C TYR A 244 1.30 -14.84 12.09
N PHE A 245 1.73 -13.80 12.80
CA PHE A 245 1.63 -12.40 12.38
C PHE A 245 3.00 -11.74 12.55
N TYR A 246 3.40 -10.94 11.59
CA TYR A 246 4.67 -10.21 11.60
C TYR A 246 4.39 -8.71 11.59
N ALA A 247 4.86 -7.99 12.62
CA ALA A 247 4.78 -6.54 12.67
C ALA A 247 6.16 -5.94 12.39
N ILE A 248 6.23 -5.00 11.46
CA ILE A 248 7.45 -4.24 11.20
C ILE A 248 7.45 -2.96 12.05
N ASN A 249 8.58 -2.71 12.71
CA ASN A 249 8.73 -1.64 13.70
C ASN A 249 9.56 -0.50 13.11
N GLU A 250 8.92 0.63 12.86
CA GLU A 250 9.52 1.76 12.15
C GLU A 250 10.72 2.35 12.87
N LEU A 251 10.62 2.54 14.20
CA LEU A 251 11.59 3.35 14.94
C LEU A 251 12.86 2.59 15.30
N LEU A 252 12.77 1.27 15.48
CA LEU A 252 13.92 0.41 15.81
C LEU A 252 14.45 -0.39 14.62
N SER A 253 13.86 -0.27 13.45
CA SER A 253 14.23 -1.04 12.25
C SER A 253 14.28 -2.54 12.53
N THR A 254 13.17 -3.10 13.03
CA THR A 254 13.04 -4.51 13.40
C THR A 254 11.72 -5.11 12.89
N VAL A 255 11.65 -6.44 12.88
CA VAL A 255 10.39 -7.19 12.69
C VAL A 255 10.14 -8.02 13.94
N THR A 256 8.94 -7.91 14.51
CA THR A 256 8.48 -8.78 15.60
C THR A 256 7.56 -9.86 15.04
N ALA A 257 7.93 -11.12 15.28
CA ALA A 257 7.12 -12.30 14.97
C ALA A 257 6.22 -12.63 16.14
N PHE A 258 4.94 -12.90 15.86
CA PHE A 258 3.95 -13.34 16.84
C PHE A 258 3.35 -14.68 16.42
N SER A 259 3.07 -15.56 17.39
CA SER A 259 2.07 -16.60 17.20
C SER A 259 0.68 -15.99 17.29
N TYR A 260 -0.25 -16.52 16.52
CA TYR A 260 -1.64 -16.07 16.50
C TYR A 260 -2.58 -17.22 16.88
N ASP A 261 -3.37 -17.01 17.94
CA ASP A 261 -4.47 -17.88 18.34
C ASP A 261 -5.77 -17.35 17.69
N ALA A 262 -6.18 -17.98 16.60
CA ALA A 262 -7.33 -17.54 15.82
C ALA A 262 -8.67 -17.69 16.56
N GLU A 263 -8.77 -18.56 17.57
CA GLU A 263 -10.01 -18.71 18.36
C GLU A 263 -10.14 -17.58 19.38
N LYS A 264 -9.02 -17.18 19.97
CA LYS A 264 -8.98 -16.12 20.98
C LYS A 264 -8.73 -14.73 20.39
N GLY A 265 -8.32 -14.62 19.12
CA GLY A 265 -7.88 -13.34 18.55
C GLY A 265 -6.65 -12.78 19.24
N ALA A 266 -5.74 -13.63 19.72
CA ALA A 266 -4.64 -13.24 20.56
C ALA A 266 -3.29 -13.39 19.86
N LEU A 267 -2.40 -12.40 20.04
CA LEU A 267 -1.01 -12.41 19.59
C LEU A 267 -0.07 -12.64 20.77
N ALA A 268 0.87 -13.58 20.65
CA ALA A 268 1.96 -13.77 21.62
C ALA A 268 3.31 -13.60 20.93
N SER A 269 4.17 -12.69 21.46
CA SER A 269 5.48 -12.41 20.86
C SER A 269 6.40 -13.64 20.93
N LEU A 270 7.00 -13.97 19.79
CA LEU A 270 7.95 -15.08 19.65
C LEU A 270 9.41 -14.60 19.58
N GLN A 271 9.63 -13.48 18.87
CA GLN A 271 10.97 -13.01 18.52
C GLN A 271 10.89 -11.60 17.93
N THR A 272 11.94 -10.81 18.15
CA THR A 272 12.20 -9.58 17.41
C THR A 272 13.57 -9.67 16.76
N VAL A 273 13.65 -9.36 15.45
CA VAL A 273 14.89 -9.42 14.65
C VAL A 273 15.15 -8.08 13.97
N THR A 274 16.42 -7.68 13.85
CA THR A 274 16.79 -6.47 13.13
C THR A 274 16.69 -6.65 11.61
N THR A 275 16.31 -5.59 10.89
CA THR A 275 16.31 -5.52 9.43
C THR A 275 17.63 -4.97 8.87
N LEU A 276 18.51 -4.47 9.75
CA LEU A 276 19.76 -3.82 9.41
C LEU A 276 20.96 -4.77 9.64
N PRO A 277 22.07 -4.56 8.93
CA PRO A 277 23.28 -5.37 9.14
C PRO A 277 23.92 -5.04 10.51
N ALA A 278 24.71 -5.98 11.01
CA ALA A 278 25.53 -5.74 12.19
C ALA A 278 26.46 -4.53 11.95
N GLY A 279 26.55 -3.63 12.95
CA GLY A 279 27.38 -2.44 12.89
C GLY A 279 26.84 -1.30 11.99
N PHE A 280 25.57 -1.36 11.58
CA PHE A 280 24.96 -0.24 10.84
C PHE A 280 24.95 1.03 11.70
N SER A 281 25.51 2.13 11.16
CA SER A 281 25.65 3.41 11.87
C SER A 281 24.89 4.57 11.21
N GLY A 282 24.15 4.31 10.12
CA GLY A 282 23.34 5.30 9.44
C GLY A 282 21.97 5.54 10.10
N THR A 283 21.21 6.48 9.57
CA THR A 283 19.80 6.65 9.91
C THR A 283 18.94 5.73 9.03
N SER A 284 18.10 4.92 9.63
CA SER A 284 17.16 4.06 8.92
C SER A 284 15.85 3.95 9.68
N SER A 285 14.78 3.73 8.95
CA SER A 285 13.46 3.39 9.50
C SER A 285 12.76 2.42 8.55
N THR A 286 12.10 1.42 9.11
CA THR A 286 11.35 0.47 8.27
C THR A 286 10.05 1.06 7.75
N ALA A 287 9.48 0.42 6.73
CA ALA A 287 8.19 0.84 6.20
C ALA A 287 7.23 -0.34 5.98
N GLU A 288 7.47 -1.19 5.00
CA GLU A 288 6.56 -2.27 4.59
C GLU A 288 7.07 -3.62 5.03
N VAL A 289 6.14 -4.54 5.30
CA VAL A 289 6.39 -5.96 5.56
C VAL A 289 5.44 -6.84 4.76
N ALA A 290 5.95 -7.87 4.12
CA ALA A 290 5.14 -8.84 3.43
C ALA A 290 5.69 -10.27 3.62
N VAL A 291 4.78 -11.25 3.58
CA VAL A 291 5.11 -12.67 3.59
C VAL A 291 4.97 -13.20 2.16
N SER A 292 5.92 -14.02 1.70
CA SER A 292 5.77 -14.69 0.40
C SER A 292 4.51 -15.56 0.35
N PRO A 293 3.84 -15.70 -0.81
CA PRO A 293 2.60 -16.49 -0.92
C PRO A 293 2.74 -17.94 -0.45
N ASP A 294 3.94 -18.51 -0.54
CA ASP A 294 4.25 -19.86 -0.06
C ASP A 294 4.63 -19.93 1.45
N GLY A 295 4.64 -18.78 2.13
CA GLY A 295 4.94 -18.66 3.55
C GLY A 295 6.40 -18.83 3.95
N ARG A 296 7.32 -19.04 3.01
CA ARG A 296 8.71 -19.36 3.32
C ARG A 296 9.59 -18.17 3.68
N PHE A 297 9.18 -16.96 3.27
CA PHE A 297 9.99 -15.76 3.44
C PHE A 297 9.16 -14.59 3.95
N VAL A 298 9.78 -13.76 4.78
CA VAL A 298 9.30 -12.43 5.18
C VAL A 298 10.28 -11.40 4.64
N TYR A 299 9.73 -10.33 4.07
CA TYR A 299 10.48 -9.20 3.55
C TYR A 299 10.14 -7.95 4.34
N GLY A 300 11.13 -7.10 4.62
CA GLY A 300 10.94 -5.81 5.27
C GLY A 300 11.73 -4.71 4.58
N SER A 301 11.10 -3.56 4.27
CA SER A 301 11.80 -2.44 3.62
C SER A 301 12.41 -1.48 4.64
N ASN A 302 13.62 -0.98 4.32
CA ASN A 302 14.39 0.00 5.10
C ASN A 302 14.52 1.30 4.31
N ARG A 303 13.99 2.39 4.85
CA ARG A 303 14.17 3.75 4.33
C ARG A 303 15.42 4.36 4.95
N GLY A 304 16.33 4.86 4.14
CA GLY A 304 17.66 5.35 4.55
C GLY A 304 18.77 4.36 4.28
N ASP A 305 18.63 3.09 4.67
CA ASP A 305 19.46 1.99 4.17
C ASP A 305 19.07 1.57 2.74
N ASP A 306 17.88 1.95 2.30
CA ASP A 306 17.33 1.78 0.94
C ASP A 306 17.41 0.33 0.42
N SER A 307 16.98 -0.58 1.28
CA SER A 307 17.09 -2.03 1.06
C SER A 307 15.82 -2.80 1.42
N LEU A 308 15.79 -4.07 1.00
CA LEU A 308 14.91 -5.11 1.53
C LEU A 308 15.71 -6.08 2.39
N ALA A 309 15.32 -6.24 3.64
CA ALA A 309 15.74 -7.35 4.49
C ALA A 309 14.91 -8.59 4.15
N VAL A 310 15.56 -9.74 4.08
CA VAL A 310 14.95 -11.04 3.74
C VAL A 310 15.15 -11.99 4.91
N PHE A 311 14.07 -12.59 5.37
CA PHE A 311 14.09 -13.57 6.44
C PHE A 311 13.47 -14.88 5.95
N ARG A 312 14.07 -16.00 6.33
CA ARG A 312 13.46 -17.33 6.18
C ARG A 312 12.54 -17.59 7.38
N VAL A 313 11.36 -18.09 7.11
CA VAL A 313 10.40 -18.51 8.14
C VAL A 313 10.66 -19.97 8.51
N ASP A 314 10.77 -20.25 9.79
CA ASP A 314 10.63 -21.60 10.33
C ASP A 314 9.14 -21.95 10.38
N ALA A 315 8.69 -22.87 9.54
CA ALA A 315 7.27 -23.20 9.37
C ALA A 315 6.63 -23.80 10.64
N ALA A 316 7.43 -24.43 11.50
CA ALA A 316 6.93 -25.05 12.74
C ALA A 316 6.74 -24.03 13.88
N THR A 317 7.59 -23.00 13.93
CA THR A 317 7.64 -22.05 15.05
C THR A 317 7.28 -20.62 14.69
N GLY A 318 7.23 -20.26 13.38
CA GLY A 318 7.03 -18.91 12.90
C GLY A 318 8.22 -17.97 13.12
N ARG A 319 9.32 -18.49 13.65
CA ARG A 319 10.53 -17.69 13.91
C ARG A 319 11.23 -17.30 12.61
N LEU A 320 11.93 -16.20 12.65
CA LEU A 320 12.65 -15.62 11.51
C LEU A 320 14.15 -15.83 11.64
N ALA A 321 14.78 -16.31 10.57
CA ALA A 321 16.22 -16.36 10.42
C ALA A 321 16.63 -15.43 9.26
N ALA A 322 17.61 -14.54 9.48
CA ALA A 322 18.11 -13.66 8.44
C ALA A 322 18.65 -14.47 7.25
N ALA A 323 18.11 -14.23 6.06
CA ALA A 323 18.55 -14.86 4.82
C ALA A 323 19.46 -13.93 4.01
N GLY A 324 19.30 -12.62 4.16
CA GLY A 324 20.10 -11.62 3.48
C GLY A 324 19.45 -10.25 3.45
N ARG A 325 20.06 -9.35 2.67
CA ARG A 325 19.59 -8.00 2.43
C ARG A 325 20.05 -7.56 1.05
N VAL A 326 19.23 -6.79 0.34
CA VAL A 326 19.56 -6.30 -1.00
C VAL A 326 19.10 -4.85 -1.18
N GLY A 327 19.93 -4.03 -1.83
CA GLY A 327 19.56 -2.69 -2.28
C GLY A 327 18.45 -2.75 -3.33
N VAL A 328 17.49 -1.85 -3.28
CA VAL A 328 16.31 -1.85 -4.16
C VAL A 328 16.43 -0.94 -5.38
N GLY A 329 17.56 -0.28 -5.58
CA GLY A 329 17.79 0.56 -6.76
C GLY A 329 17.13 1.94 -6.73
N GLY A 330 16.69 2.39 -5.57
CA GLY A 330 16.09 3.71 -5.36
C GLY A 330 16.07 4.09 -3.89
N ARG A 331 15.75 5.37 -3.59
CA ARG A 331 15.72 5.90 -2.23
C ARG A 331 14.33 5.87 -1.63
N THR A 332 14.28 5.59 -0.32
CA THR A 332 13.06 5.58 0.50
C THR A 332 12.02 4.57 0.00
N PRO A 333 12.33 3.25 0.02
CA PRO A 333 11.37 2.20 -0.35
C PRO A 333 10.24 2.13 0.69
N ARG A 334 9.22 2.99 0.51
CA ARG A 334 8.12 3.14 1.48
C ARG A 334 7.11 2.00 1.41
N HIS A 335 6.96 1.40 0.23
CA HIS A 335 6.06 0.26 0.03
C HIS A 335 6.66 -0.68 -1.02
N PHE A 336 6.36 -1.96 -0.89
CA PHE A 336 6.58 -2.93 -1.94
C PHE A 336 5.42 -3.93 -1.97
N ALA A 337 5.18 -4.52 -3.12
CA ALA A 337 4.21 -5.58 -3.30
C ALA A 337 4.88 -6.81 -3.91
N ILE A 338 4.53 -7.99 -3.40
CA ILE A 338 4.87 -9.27 -4.05
C ILE A 338 3.80 -9.54 -5.11
N ASP A 339 4.18 -9.86 -6.32
CA ASP A 339 3.24 -10.19 -7.38
C ASP A 339 2.42 -11.46 -7.02
N PRO A 340 1.20 -11.63 -7.56
CA PRO A 340 0.36 -12.77 -7.20
C PRO A 340 0.98 -14.15 -7.46
N THR A 341 1.98 -14.23 -8.35
CA THR A 341 2.70 -15.50 -8.62
C THR A 341 3.83 -15.78 -7.64
N GLY A 342 4.19 -14.81 -6.79
CA GLY A 342 5.31 -14.90 -5.85
C GLY A 342 6.69 -14.91 -6.51
N ARG A 343 6.79 -14.46 -7.77
CA ARG A 343 8.05 -14.48 -8.54
C ARG A 343 8.77 -13.13 -8.57
N PHE A 344 8.06 -12.05 -8.26
CA PHE A 344 8.61 -10.71 -8.29
C PHE A 344 8.17 -9.88 -7.09
N ILE A 345 9.02 -8.92 -6.75
CA ILE A 345 8.69 -7.79 -5.89
C ILE A 345 8.73 -6.54 -6.75
N LEU A 346 7.71 -5.69 -6.61
CA LEU A 346 7.72 -4.32 -7.10
C LEU A 346 7.96 -3.41 -5.89
N ALA A 347 8.99 -2.55 -5.94
CA ALA A 347 9.36 -1.66 -4.83
C ALA A 347 9.18 -0.19 -5.22
N ALA A 348 8.35 0.54 -4.48
CA ALA A 348 8.07 1.97 -4.70
C ALA A 348 9.00 2.84 -3.86
N HIS A 349 9.72 3.74 -4.52
CA HIS A 349 10.71 4.64 -3.94
C HIS A 349 10.19 6.06 -3.90
N GLN A 350 9.73 6.49 -2.72
CA GLN A 350 9.12 7.81 -2.51
C GLN A 350 10.01 8.97 -2.99
N ASP A 351 11.31 8.94 -2.62
CA ASP A 351 12.21 10.07 -2.87
C ASP A 351 12.95 10.00 -4.22
N SER A 352 13.07 8.81 -4.79
CA SER A 352 13.58 8.65 -6.17
C SER A 352 12.50 8.85 -7.22
N GLY A 353 11.21 8.77 -6.85
CA GLY A 353 10.10 8.83 -7.81
C GLY A 353 10.12 7.67 -8.81
N THR A 354 10.48 6.47 -8.35
CA THR A 354 10.63 5.29 -9.21
C THR A 354 10.01 4.05 -8.57
N ILE A 355 9.71 3.07 -9.41
CA ILE A 355 9.28 1.71 -8.99
C ILE A 355 10.23 0.73 -9.65
N ALA A 356 10.96 -0.06 -8.84
CA ALA A 356 11.82 -1.11 -9.34
C ALA A 356 11.09 -2.45 -9.35
N VAL A 357 11.46 -3.32 -10.30
CA VAL A 357 11.04 -4.72 -10.36
C VAL A 357 12.22 -5.59 -9.95
N LEU A 358 11.98 -6.50 -9.00
CA LEU A 358 12.98 -7.43 -8.53
C LEU A 358 12.46 -8.86 -8.71
N ARG A 359 13.24 -9.71 -9.36
CA ARG A 359 12.92 -11.15 -9.49
C ARG A 359 13.34 -11.87 -8.23
N LEU A 360 12.48 -12.74 -7.72
CA LEU A 360 12.75 -13.58 -6.55
C LEU A 360 13.40 -14.91 -6.99
N ASP A 361 14.50 -15.25 -6.34
CA ASP A 361 15.04 -16.62 -6.40
C ASP A 361 14.16 -17.55 -5.55
N SER A 362 13.57 -18.55 -6.15
CA SER A 362 12.58 -19.41 -5.50
C SER A 362 13.18 -20.30 -4.40
N LYS A 363 14.49 -20.49 -4.33
CA LYS A 363 15.16 -21.34 -3.32
C LYS A 363 15.61 -20.51 -2.11
N THR A 364 16.19 -19.35 -2.38
CA THR A 364 16.81 -18.49 -1.36
C THR A 364 15.90 -17.37 -0.89
N GLY A 365 14.86 -17.01 -1.67
CA GLY A 365 14.01 -15.85 -1.45
C GLY A 365 14.68 -14.51 -1.79
N MET A 366 15.93 -14.52 -2.23
CA MET A 366 16.68 -13.29 -2.50
C MET A 366 16.16 -12.58 -3.76
N PRO A 367 15.81 -11.27 -3.65
CA PRO A 367 15.42 -10.48 -4.80
C PRO A 367 16.64 -9.97 -5.58
N ALA A 368 16.50 -9.87 -6.91
CA ALA A 368 17.49 -9.27 -7.79
C ALA A 368 16.80 -8.30 -8.76
N LEU A 369 17.36 -7.10 -8.94
CA LEU A 369 16.84 -6.08 -9.85
C LEU A 369 16.74 -6.59 -11.29
N VAL A 370 15.65 -6.29 -11.97
CA VAL A 370 15.43 -6.61 -13.38
C VAL A 370 14.83 -5.42 -14.13
N GLY A 371 15.27 -5.21 -15.37
CA GLY A 371 14.78 -4.14 -16.23
C GLY A 371 15.13 -2.73 -15.74
N SER A 372 14.47 -1.75 -16.34
CA SER A 372 14.56 -0.35 -15.93
C SER A 372 13.42 0.03 -15.01
N PRO A 373 13.62 0.95 -14.05
CA PRO A 373 12.56 1.36 -13.14
C PRO A 373 11.47 2.17 -13.86
N VAL A 374 10.21 1.97 -13.45
CA VAL A 374 9.07 2.79 -13.86
C VAL A 374 9.12 4.12 -13.12
N LYS A 375 8.86 5.24 -13.80
CA LYS A 375 8.91 6.59 -13.20
C LYS A 375 7.52 7.03 -12.74
N VAL A 376 7.30 7.12 -11.43
CA VAL A 376 6.12 7.72 -10.80
C VAL A 376 6.58 8.52 -9.61
N ASP A 377 6.44 9.85 -9.68
CA ASP A 377 6.86 10.72 -8.60
C ASP A 377 6.08 10.44 -7.32
N LYS A 378 6.80 10.43 -6.16
CA LYS A 378 6.22 10.19 -4.83
C LYS A 378 5.40 8.89 -4.73
N ALA A 379 5.80 7.82 -5.44
CA ALA A 379 5.15 6.51 -5.33
C ALA A 379 5.32 5.93 -3.92
N VAL A 380 4.20 5.60 -3.24
CA VAL A 380 4.20 5.15 -1.83
C VAL A 380 3.28 3.97 -1.54
N CYS A 381 2.52 3.51 -2.54
CA CYS A 381 1.70 2.31 -2.45
C CYS A 381 1.62 1.63 -3.82
N LEU A 382 1.71 0.31 -3.86
CA LEU A 382 1.55 -0.51 -5.06
C LEU A 382 0.43 -1.52 -4.81
N LEU A 383 -0.56 -1.54 -5.69
CA LEU A 383 -1.69 -2.45 -5.61
C LEU A 383 -1.79 -3.25 -6.92
N PRO A 384 -1.17 -4.44 -7.02
CA PRO A 384 -1.40 -5.35 -8.13
C PRO A 384 -2.86 -5.83 -8.12
N ALA A 385 -3.61 -5.52 -9.17
CA ALA A 385 -4.96 -6.02 -9.37
C ALA A 385 -4.90 -7.36 -10.13
N PRO A 386 -5.68 -8.39 -9.75
CA PRO A 386 -5.73 -9.65 -10.47
C PRO A 386 -6.00 -9.43 -11.96
N ALA A 387 -5.40 -10.28 -12.81
CA ALA A 387 -5.76 -10.31 -14.23
C ALA A 387 -7.27 -10.59 -14.38
N ARG A 388 -7.93 -9.86 -15.23
CA ARG A 388 -9.35 -10.00 -15.53
C ARG A 388 -9.61 -10.97 -16.64
#